data_b9ca6447f822e3541580ac67420e093f
#
_entry.id   b9ca6447f822e3541580ac67420e093f
#
_cell.length_a   1.000
_cell.length_b   1.000
_cell.length_c   1.000
_cell.angle_alpha   90.00
_cell.angle_beta   90.00
_cell.angle_gamma   90.00
#
_symmetry.space_group_name_H-M   'P 1'
#
loop_
_entity.id
_entity.type
_entity.pdbx_description
1 polymer ?
#
loop_
_entity_poly.entity_id
_entity_poly.type
_entity_poly.pdbx_seq_one_letter_code
_entity_poly.pdbx_strand_id
1 'polypeptide(L)'
;MIGGNFCSWYGGFDSYIVAQELEYEIYVPTMGRKIEGEEQMTNLNHLPYMNWALWVKTLNQFKYGIHLMRTHAAGTFALNCAYLGIPCIGYSGLDTQEICHPDLTVQLGDLEKAKKLLILLEKDKEFYNKCSYVAKTNYKNHFHEEIFKKNLKLN
;
A
#
# COMPACT_ATOMS: atom_id res chain seq x y z
N MET A 1 3.23 -3.64 -6.40
CA MET A 1 2.06 -4.29 -5.76
C MET A 1 0.97 -3.26 -5.50
N ILE A 2 -0.26 -3.51 -5.92
CA ILE A 2 -1.41 -2.71 -5.51
C ILE A 2 -2.16 -3.43 -4.40
N GLY A 3 -2.68 -2.66 -3.43
CA GLY A 3 -3.48 -3.18 -2.34
C GLY A 3 -4.97 -3.17 -2.70
N GLY A 4 -5.69 -4.16 -2.19
CA GLY A 4 -7.13 -4.26 -2.42
C GLY A 4 -7.51 -4.80 -3.80
N ASN A 5 -8.76 -5.15 -3.94
CA ASN A 5 -9.37 -5.59 -5.20
C ASN A 5 -10.02 -4.41 -5.94
N PHE A 6 -10.59 -4.69 -7.12
CA PHE A 6 -11.21 -3.69 -7.99
C PHE A 6 -12.66 -3.31 -7.62
N CYS A 7 -13.18 -3.77 -6.49
CA CYS A 7 -14.43 -3.22 -5.97
C CYS A 7 -14.28 -1.72 -5.71
N SER A 8 -15.34 -0.95 -5.98
CA SER A 8 -15.30 0.52 -6.00
C SER A 8 -14.77 1.17 -4.71
N TRP A 9 -14.98 0.52 -3.57
CA TRP A 9 -14.52 1.01 -2.26
C TRP A 9 -13.08 0.65 -1.91
N TYR A 10 -12.47 -0.36 -2.54
CA TYR A 10 -11.08 -0.76 -2.27
C TYR A 10 -10.04 -0.03 -3.12
N GLY A 11 -10.47 0.77 -4.10
CA GLY A 11 -9.58 1.62 -4.88
C GLY A 11 -8.61 0.89 -5.79
N GLY A 12 -8.92 -0.35 -6.18
CA GLY A 12 -8.07 -1.13 -7.08
C GLY A 12 -7.87 -0.44 -8.43
N PHE A 13 -8.91 0.16 -9.00
CA PHE A 13 -8.81 0.91 -10.27
C PHE A 13 -7.90 2.13 -10.15
N ASP A 14 -8.07 2.96 -9.12
CA ASP A 14 -7.22 4.13 -8.91
C ASP A 14 -5.77 3.70 -8.73
N SER A 15 -5.54 2.65 -7.96
CA SER A 15 -4.20 2.09 -7.73
C SER A 15 -3.57 1.53 -9.01
N TYR A 16 -4.37 0.85 -9.83
CA TYR A 16 -3.92 0.32 -11.12
C TYR A 16 -3.55 1.43 -12.10
N ILE A 17 -4.39 2.48 -12.24
CA ILE A 17 -4.11 3.65 -13.09
C ILE A 17 -2.79 4.31 -12.68
N VAL A 18 -2.53 4.45 -11.39
CA VAL A 18 -1.27 5.02 -10.91
C VAL A 18 -0.10 4.09 -11.16
N ALA A 19 -0.27 2.77 -10.96
CA ALA A 19 0.79 1.79 -11.17
C ALA A 19 1.27 1.73 -12.64
N GLN A 20 0.39 2.03 -13.60
CA GLN A 20 0.73 2.05 -15.03
C GLN A 20 1.72 3.16 -15.45
N GLU A 21 2.03 4.12 -14.58
CA GLU A 21 3.08 5.13 -14.86
C GLU A 21 4.49 4.53 -14.94
N LEU A 22 4.66 3.30 -14.45
CA LEU A 22 5.90 2.55 -14.58
C LEU A 22 5.64 1.31 -15.45
N GLU A 23 6.58 0.98 -16.31
CA GLU A 23 6.52 -0.19 -17.19
C GLU A 23 6.86 -1.49 -16.45
N TYR A 24 6.24 -1.70 -15.27
CA TYR A 24 6.44 -2.90 -14.45
C TYR A 24 5.20 -3.76 -14.42
N GLU A 25 5.41 -5.05 -14.17
CA GLU A 25 4.33 -5.97 -13.84
C GLU A 25 3.61 -5.51 -12.57
N ILE A 26 2.29 -5.44 -12.64
CA ILE A 26 1.42 -5.06 -11.53
C ILE A 26 0.86 -6.33 -10.89
N TYR A 27 0.95 -6.42 -9.58
CA TYR A 27 0.44 -7.56 -8.83
C TYR A 27 -0.65 -7.11 -7.86
N VAL A 28 -1.70 -7.92 -7.74
CA VAL A 28 -2.82 -7.67 -6.83
C VAL A 28 -3.14 -8.95 -6.02
N PRO A 29 -3.39 -8.84 -4.70
CA PRO A 29 -3.83 -10.00 -3.93
C PRO A 29 -5.25 -10.39 -4.32
N THR A 30 -5.46 -11.67 -4.57
CA THR A 30 -6.81 -12.20 -4.79
C THR A 30 -7.51 -12.31 -3.44
N MET A 31 -8.50 -11.46 -3.22
CA MET A 31 -9.33 -11.46 -2.00
C MET A 31 -10.66 -12.20 -2.22
N GLY A 32 -10.66 -13.23 -3.08
CA GLY A 32 -11.83 -14.02 -3.40
C GLY A 32 -12.88 -13.30 -4.25
N ARG A 33 -12.60 -12.10 -4.75
CA ARG A 33 -13.50 -11.32 -5.60
C ARG A 33 -12.73 -10.77 -6.78
N LYS A 34 -13.19 -11.08 -7.98
CA LYS A 34 -12.76 -10.46 -9.24
C LYS A 34 -13.95 -9.73 -9.85
N ILE A 35 -13.70 -8.60 -10.48
CA ILE A 35 -14.67 -7.91 -11.31
C ILE A 35 -14.53 -8.43 -12.73
N GLU A 36 -15.64 -8.52 -13.47
CA GLU A 36 -15.63 -8.88 -14.88
C GLU A 36 -14.67 -7.98 -15.66
N GLY A 37 -13.81 -8.57 -16.46
CA GLY A 37 -12.82 -7.87 -17.29
C GLY A 37 -11.46 -7.63 -16.62
N GLU A 38 -11.25 -7.98 -15.35
CA GLU A 38 -9.92 -7.83 -14.72
C GLU A 38 -8.83 -8.65 -15.44
N GLU A 39 -9.17 -9.79 -16.02
CA GLU A 39 -8.26 -10.64 -16.78
C GLU A 39 -7.81 -10.01 -18.12
N GLN A 40 -8.50 -8.96 -18.57
CA GLN A 40 -8.16 -8.21 -19.78
C GLN A 40 -7.26 -7.00 -19.49
N MET A 41 -6.99 -6.72 -18.20
CA MET A 41 -6.16 -5.59 -17.80
C MET A 41 -4.68 -5.89 -18.08
N THR A 42 -4.02 -4.98 -18.77
CA THR A 42 -2.62 -5.13 -19.18
C THR A 42 -1.68 -5.17 -17.98
N ASN A 43 -0.72 -6.10 -18.00
CA ASN A 43 0.32 -6.26 -16.97
C ASN A 43 -0.22 -6.51 -15.54
N LEU A 44 -1.49 -6.94 -15.40
CA LEU A 44 -2.09 -7.23 -14.10
C LEU A 44 -2.02 -8.73 -13.77
N ASN A 45 -1.33 -9.04 -12.70
CA ASN A 45 -1.14 -10.40 -12.20
C ASN A 45 -1.86 -10.61 -10.87
N HIS A 46 -2.75 -11.59 -10.81
CA HIS A 46 -3.46 -11.95 -9.60
C HIS A 46 -2.65 -12.94 -8.76
N LEU A 47 -2.32 -12.55 -7.53
CA LEU A 47 -1.69 -13.47 -6.58
C LEU A 47 -2.74 -14.40 -5.96
N PRO A 48 -2.42 -15.68 -5.73
CA PRO A 48 -3.32 -16.61 -5.06
C PRO A 48 -3.54 -16.20 -3.61
N TYR A 49 -4.57 -16.77 -2.98
CA TYR A 49 -4.75 -16.63 -1.54
C TYR A 49 -3.53 -17.20 -0.80
N MET A 50 -3.05 -16.48 0.19
CA MET A 50 -1.87 -16.83 0.98
C MET A 50 -2.17 -16.72 2.47
N ASN A 51 -1.58 -17.61 3.27
CA ASN A 51 -1.53 -17.41 4.72
C ASN A 51 -0.61 -16.22 5.05
N TRP A 52 -0.69 -15.73 6.29
CA TRP A 52 0.06 -14.56 6.72
C TRP A 52 1.57 -14.65 6.48
N ALA A 53 2.20 -15.76 6.82
CA ALA A 53 3.65 -15.93 6.67
C ALA A 53 4.09 -15.85 5.20
N LEU A 54 3.34 -16.51 4.30
CA LEU A 54 3.61 -16.46 2.88
C LEU A 54 3.31 -15.07 2.30
N TRP A 55 2.23 -14.43 2.75
CA TRP A 55 1.90 -13.08 2.36
C TRP A 55 3.02 -12.08 2.63
N VAL A 56 3.54 -12.04 3.87
CA VAL A 56 4.64 -11.13 4.26
C VAL A 56 5.90 -11.41 3.43
N LYS A 57 6.24 -12.69 3.22
CA LYS A 57 7.37 -13.08 2.39
C LYS A 57 7.21 -12.63 0.94
N THR A 58 6.01 -12.76 0.39
CA THR A 58 5.69 -12.35 -0.98
C THR A 58 5.73 -10.83 -1.10
N LEU A 59 5.07 -10.11 -0.19
CA LEU A 59 5.05 -8.65 -0.19
C LEU A 59 6.46 -8.04 -0.12
N ASN A 60 7.36 -8.66 0.62
CA ASN A 60 8.76 -8.21 0.74
C ASN A 60 9.57 -8.26 -0.58
N GLN A 61 9.02 -8.84 -1.64
CA GLN A 61 9.65 -8.86 -2.96
C GLN A 61 9.31 -7.63 -3.81
N PHE A 62 8.38 -6.80 -3.36
CA PHE A 62 7.92 -5.63 -4.09
C PHE A 62 8.62 -4.36 -3.63
N LYS A 63 8.91 -3.49 -4.59
CA LYS A 63 9.57 -2.21 -4.35
C LYS A 63 8.59 -1.15 -3.84
N TYR A 64 7.35 -1.16 -4.35
CA TYR A 64 6.31 -0.17 -4.00
C TYR A 64 5.00 -0.82 -3.62
N GLY A 65 4.27 -0.17 -2.70
CA GLY A 65 2.87 -0.39 -2.43
C GLY A 65 2.03 0.78 -2.97
N ILE A 66 0.86 0.49 -3.54
CA ILE A 66 -0.12 1.52 -3.93
C ILE A 66 -1.49 1.04 -3.43
N HIS A 67 -2.14 1.81 -2.57
CA HIS A 67 -3.43 1.47 -2.01
C HIS A 67 -4.32 2.70 -1.87
N LEU A 68 -4.91 3.11 -2.98
CA LEU A 68 -5.79 4.28 -3.06
C LEU A 68 -7.22 3.90 -2.65
N MET A 69 -7.37 3.43 -1.40
CA MET A 69 -8.63 2.97 -0.85
C MET A 69 -9.54 4.16 -0.53
N ARG A 70 -10.80 4.10 -0.99
CA ARG A 70 -11.80 5.17 -0.85
C ARG A 70 -12.61 5.10 0.43
N THR A 71 -12.50 4.01 1.18
CA THR A 71 -13.24 3.82 2.44
C THR A 71 -12.34 3.96 3.65
N HIS A 72 -12.89 4.51 4.72
CA HIS A 72 -12.24 4.55 6.03
C HIS A 72 -12.40 3.17 6.71
N ALA A 73 -11.53 2.24 6.37
CA ALA A 73 -11.47 0.91 6.97
C ALA A 73 -10.05 0.61 7.43
N ALA A 74 -9.86 -0.43 8.25
CA ALA A 74 -8.53 -0.81 8.73
C ALA A 74 -7.56 -1.05 7.57
N GLY A 75 -6.61 -0.14 7.38
CA GLY A 75 -5.64 -0.11 6.28
C GLY A 75 -4.50 -1.11 6.48
N THR A 76 -4.78 -2.41 6.56
CA THR A 76 -3.76 -3.43 6.83
C THR A 76 -2.69 -3.51 5.75
N PHE A 77 -2.99 -3.19 4.50
CA PHE A 77 -1.99 -3.21 3.42
C PHE A 77 -0.90 -2.16 3.62
N ALA A 78 -1.26 -0.89 3.89
CA ALA A 78 -0.30 0.17 4.18
C ALA A 78 0.56 -0.18 5.41
N LEU A 79 -0.06 -0.75 6.44
CA LEU A 79 0.63 -1.20 7.65
C LEU A 79 1.63 -2.33 7.37
N ASN A 80 1.26 -3.30 6.51
CA ASN A 80 2.16 -4.38 6.11
C ASN A 80 3.36 -3.86 5.30
N CYS A 81 3.11 -2.90 4.41
CA CYS A 81 4.16 -2.20 3.70
C CYS A 81 5.11 -1.48 4.67
N ALA A 82 4.57 -0.77 5.65
CA ALA A 82 5.35 -0.05 6.66
C ALA A 82 6.21 -1.01 7.50
N TYR A 83 5.66 -2.13 7.94
CA TYR A 83 6.40 -3.18 8.65
C TYR A 83 7.64 -3.63 7.88
N LEU A 84 7.52 -3.80 6.57
CA LEU A 84 8.61 -4.22 5.68
C LEU A 84 9.51 -3.05 5.22
N GLY A 85 9.09 -1.80 5.44
CA GLY A 85 9.78 -0.61 4.92
C GLY A 85 9.57 -0.40 3.43
N ILE A 86 8.44 -0.87 2.89
CA ILE A 86 8.04 -0.63 1.51
C ILE A 86 7.26 0.69 1.45
N PRO A 87 7.71 1.71 0.71
CA PRO A 87 6.94 2.93 0.50
C PRO A 87 5.57 2.62 -0.11
N CYS A 88 4.49 3.13 0.52
CA CYS A 88 3.13 2.89 0.08
C CYS A 88 2.39 4.21 -0.18
N ILE A 89 1.94 4.41 -1.43
CA ILE A 89 1.11 5.55 -1.81
C ILE A 89 -0.35 5.22 -1.49
N GLY A 90 -1.05 6.13 -0.80
CA GLY A 90 -2.45 5.92 -0.42
C GLY A 90 -3.22 7.22 -0.26
N TYR A 91 -4.54 7.12 -0.20
CA TYR A 91 -5.41 8.27 0.11
C TYR A 91 -5.34 8.65 1.59
N SER A 92 -5.55 9.94 1.87
CA SER A 92 -5.79 10.45 3.21
C SER A 92 -7.09 9.89 3.81
N GLY A 93 -7.19 9.92 5.13
CA GLY A 93 -8.34 9.42 5.87
C GLY A 93 -8.14 8.04 6.50
N LEU A 94 -6.97 7.43 6.32
CA LEU A 94 -6.55 6.22 7.03
C LEU A 94 -5.35 6.54 7.90
N ASP A 95 -5.49 6.37 9.20
CA ASP A 95 -4.43 6.60 10.19
C ASP A 95 -3.16 5.78 9.89
N THR A 96 -3.31 4.53 9.46
CA THR A 96 -2.17 3.68 9.07
C THR A 96 -1.41 4.25 7.87
N GLN A 97 -2.09 4.88 6.92
CA GLN A 97 -1.49 5.55 5.78
C GLN A 97 -0.84 6.87 6.20
N GLU A 98 -1.58 7.72 6.91
CA GLU A 98 -1.13 9.06 7.30
C GLU A 98 0.04 9.02 8.28
N ILE A 99 0.01 8.09 9.23
CA ILE A 99 1.09 7.93 10.21
C ILE A 99 2.31 7.26 9.58
N CYS A 100 2.12 6.15 8.86
CA CYS A 100 3.24 5.36 8.35
C CYS A 100 3.86 5.94 7.07
N HIS A 101 3.06 6.58 6.22
CA HIS A 101 3.49 7.06 4.90
C HIS A 101 3.11 8.53 4.65
N PRO A 102 3.47 9.48 5.55
CA PRO A 102 3.00 10.86 5.49
C PRO A 102 3.33 11.56 4.17
N ASP A 103 4.56 11.38 3.65
CA ASP A 103 5.02 12.00 2.40
C ASP A 103 4.40 11.34 1.15
N LEU A 104 3.73 10.20 1.30
CA LEU A 104 3.09 9.41 0.24
C LEU A 104 1.56 9.40 0.34
N THR A 105 1.00 10.26 1.16
CA THR A 105 -0.43 10.42 1.34
C THR A 105 -0.96 11.52 0.43
N VAL A 106 -2.01 11.20 -0.33
CA VAL A 106 -2.64 12.12 -1.27
C VAL A 106 -4.13 12.28 -0.96
N GLN A 107 -4.72 13.40 -1.40
CA GLN A 107 -6.16 13.61 -1.24
C GLN A 107 -6.97 12.63 -2.10
N LEU A 108 -8.17 12.32 -1.65
CA LEU A 108 -9.09 11.44 -2.38
C LEU A 108 -9.29 11.93 -3.83
N GLY A 109 -8.99 11.06 -4.79
CA GLY A 109 -9.13 11.34 -6.22
C GLY A 109 -7.94 12.08 -6.86
N ASP A 110 -6.92 12.49 -6.11
CA ASP A 110 -5.73 13.15 -6.65
C ASP A 110 -4.74 12.14 -7.25
N LEU A 111 -5.16 11.54 -8.38
CA LEU A 111 -4.35 10.56 -9.11
C LEU A 111 -3.08 11.17 -9.66
N GLU A 112 -3.12 12.43 -10.09
CA GLU A 112 -1.95 13.10 -10.67
C GLU A 112 -0.82 13.29 -9.65
N LYS A 113 -1.16 13.63 -8.41
CA LYS A 113 -0.18 13.67 -7.33
C LYS A 113 0.36 12.28 -7.01
N ALA A 114 -0.51 11.27 -6.97
CA ALA A 114 -0.08 9.89 -6.72
C ALA A 114 0.90 9.38 -7.79
N LYS A 115 0.64 9.66 -9.08
CA LYS A 115 1.54 9.34 -10.19
C LYS A 115 2.90 10.04 -10.05
N LYS A 116 2.90 11.34 -9.75
CA LYS A 116 4.13 12.10 -9.52
C LYS A 116 4.96 11.52 -8.37
N LEU A 117 4.31 11.12 -7.28
CA LEU A 117 4.99 10.48 -6.15
C LEU A 117 5.59 9.13 -6.53
N LEU A 118 4.89 8.32 -7.33
CA LEU A 118 5.41 7.04 -7.81
C LEU A 118 6.65 7.24 -8.69
N ILE A 119 6.60 8.19 -9.62
CA ILE A 119 7.75 8.56 -10.46
C ILE A 119 8.92 9.07 -9.61
N LEU A 120 8.63 9.86 -8.58
CA LEU A 120 9.65 10.38 -7.66
C LEU A 120 10.31 9.24 -6.87
N LEU A 121 9.53 8.30 -6.34
CA LEU A 121 10.07 7.10 -5.68
C LEU A 121 10.97 6.27 -6.59
N GLU A 122 10.68 6.23 -7.90
CA GLU A 122 11.50 5.51 -8.87
C GLU A 122 12.81 6.23 -9.19
N LYS A 123 12.76 7.54 -9.38
CA LYS A 123 13.89 8.36 -9.87
C LYS A 123 14.80 8.87 -8.77
N ASP A 124 14.28 9.07 -7.56
CA ASP A 124 15.02 9.66 -6.45
C ASP A 124 15.23 8.61 -5.34
N LYS A 125 16.43 8.05 -5.30
CA LYS A 125 16.84 7.04 -4.33
C LYS A 125 16.85 7.59 -2.89
N GLU A 126 17.17 8.86 -2.70
CA GLU A 126 17.19 9.48 -1.36
C GLU A 126 15.77 9.64 -0.83
N PHE A 127 14.85 10.10 -1.68
CA PHE A 127 13.42 10.15 -1.36
C PHE A 127 12.85 8.77 -1.05
N TYR A 128 13.16 7.76 -1.85
CA TYR A 128 12.77 6.38 -1.58
C TYR A 128 13.24 5.90 -0.21
N ASN A 129 14.54 6.08 0.08
CA ASN A 129 15.16 5.65 1.33
C ASN A 129 14.54 6.39 2.54
N LYS A 130 14.28 7.69 2.41
CA LYS A 130 13.58 8.49 3.41
C LYS A 130 12.19 7.91 3.68
N CYS A 131 11.38 7.70 2.66
CA CYS A 131 10.02 7.15 2.80
C CYS A 131 10.03 5.75 3.44
N SER A 132 10.95 4.89 3.02
CA SER A 132 11.14 3.55 3.59
C SER A 132 11.51 3.60 5.08
N TYR A 133 12.45 4.46 5.44
CA TYR A 133 12.87 4.65 6.83
C TYR A 133 11.74 5.19 7.71
N VAL A 134 11.03 6.23 7.24
CA VAL A 134 9.90 6.83 7.95
C VAL A 134 8.79 5.78 8.18
N ALA A 135 8.44 5.01 7.15
CA ALA A 135 7.42 3.98 7.25
C ALA A 135 7.75 2.95 8.35
N LYS A 136 8.97 2.41 8.33
CA LYS A 136 9.46 1.44 9.33
C LYS A 136 9.49 2.02 10.75
N THR A 137 9.97 3.24 10.88
CA THR A 137 10.08 3.92 12.16
C THR A 137 8.71 4.20 12.76
N ASN A 138 7.79 4.71 11.96
CA ASN A 138 6.43 5.02 12.41
C ASN A 138 5.63 3.75 12.73
N TYR A 139 5.78 2.68 11.93
CA TYR A 139 5.23 1.38 12.29
C TYR A 139 5.71 0.95 13.70
N LYS A 140 7.02 0.98 13.94
CA LYS A 140 7.61 0.57 15.22
C LYS A 140 7.09 1.42 16.39
N ASN A 141 6.94 2.72 16.18
CA ASN A 141 6.56 3.66 17.24
C ASN A 141 5.05 3.67 17.55
N HIS A 142 4.19 3.29 16.59
CA HIS A 142 2.74 3.43 16.75
C HIS A 142 1.98 2.12 16.69
N PHE A 143 2.47 1.11 15.94
CA PHE A 143 1.72 -0.11 15.62
C PHE A 143 2.41 -1.40 16.04
N HIS A 144 3.62 -1.34 16.60
CA HIS A 144 4.32 -2.53 17.07
C HIS A 144 3.60 -3.17 18.26
N GLU A 145 3.67 -4.49 18.37
CA GLU A 145 3.01 -5.29 19.40
C GLU A 145 3.28 -4.76 20.83
N GLU A 146 4.49 -4.28 21.12
CA GLU A 146 4.83 -3.74 22.43
C GLU A 146 4.07 -2.46 22.77
N ILE A 147 3.76 -1.62 21.79
CA ILE A 147 2.92 -0.44 21.98
C ILE A 147 1.50 -0.86 22.33
N PHE A 148 0.96 -1.84 21.62
CA PHE A 148 -0.36 -2.40 21.88
C PHE A 148 -0.45 -3.01 23.30
N LYS A 149 0.54 -3.84 23.69
CA LYS A 149 0.63 -4.43 25.02
C LYS A 149 0.72 -3.37 26.13
N LYS A 150 1.50 -2.30 25.88
CA LYS A 150 1.61 -1.18 26.84
C LYS A 150 0.28 -0.49 27.03
N ASN A 151 -0.45 -0.22 25.98
CA ASN A 151 -1.75 0.45 26.03
C ASN A 151 -2.83 -0.39 26.72
N LEU A 152 -2.79 -1.74 26.56
CA LEU A 152 -3.70 -2.66 27.25
C LEU A 152 -3.43 -2.78 28.75
N LYS A 153 -2.20 -2.57 29.21
CA LYS A 153 -1.83 -2.65 30.63
C LYS A 153 -2.17 -1.38 31.42
N LEU A 154 -2.59 -0.33 30.75
CA LEU A 154 -2.97 0.95 31.37
C LEU A 154 -4.46 1.03 31.73
N ASN A 155 -5.22 -0.02 31.53
CA ASN A 155 -6.59 -0.20 31.94
C ASN A 155 -6.68 -1.33 32.96
#